data_6787f0608f8e66a5e8399c4eb7b0a0e8
#
_entry.id   6787f0608f8e66a5e8399c4eb7b0a0e8
#
_cell.length_a   1.000
_cell.length_b   1.000
_cell.length_c   1.000
_cell.angle_alpha   90.00
_cell.angle_beta   90.00
_cell.angle_gamma   90.00
#
_symmetry.space_group_name_H-M   'P 1'
#
loop_
_entity.id
_entity.type
_entity.pdbx_description
1 polymer ?
#
loop_
_entity_poly.entity_id
_entity_poly.type
_entity_poly.pdbx_seq_one_letter_code
_entity_poly.pdbx_strand_id
1 'polypeptide(L)'
;MAVLKLFSFLILLGLALCESEGPTVRVANGILQGKWRESTKGRKFASFLGVPYAQPPIGENRFKEPQALKPWPGVWDASRLLSPCLQYDSVQDGIIGSEDCLFVNVHTPKPYADALLPVVIFIHGGAFMYGAGGQYDGVHMMDRDLVFVTLNYRLGPLGFLSTGDEQIPGNAGLKDQSFALKWVRDNILMFGGNPDSVTLTGCSAGGASVHYHYLSPLSRGTFHRGIAFSGSAFSSWTHSVKPVEQGKALAAIVGCSTTDTREMAECLRNRPGEVIVNGQVQMFDWNVNWFTMFTPTAEAPSVKNPFLTKYPYTASQDGDMQAVPLITSVTSEEGLYPAAAYQADPKVLPDLEARWEDLAVYIFEYNNTLPLKLRASVAQKIKDHYLDGKPVGQDTYDGLVQALGDRLFSANVGKLAQIHAQKSLQPTYVYRFSYRWQYSFSNLMARNENDYGVSHADDVILIYNYHPSDTTRPEDLQMRDTLLDMVYSYATTGVPKLPNSPTWSQVKPGQPELDYIEIAGPKNIKMKSSADFGKKLFWDSLGFTENENYSKNARDEL
;
A
#
# COMPACT_ATOMS: atom_id res chain seq x y z
N MET A 1 49.52 49.40 -5.48
CA MET A 1 49.27 48.23 -4.56
C MET A 1 47.78 48.03 -4.22
N ALA A 2 46.93 49.05 -4.20
CA ALA A 2 45.48 48.90 -3.88
C ALA A 2 44.65 48.23 -5.00
N VAL A 3 44.98 48.44 -6.28
CA VAL A 3 44.24 47.88 -7.44
C VAL A 3 44.47 46.38 -7.58
N LEU A 4 45.67 45.87 -7.24
CA LEU A 4 45.96 44.42 -7.31
C LEU A 4 45.26 43.61 -6.20
N LYS A 5 44.98 44.25 -5.03
CA LYS A 5 44.22 43.59 -3.95
C LYS A 5 42.72 43.51 -4.24
N LEU A 6 42.18 44.46 -5.00
CA LEU A 6 40.75 44.42 -5.40
C LEU A 6 40.46 43.34 -6.42
N PHE A 7 41.40 43.08 -7.36
CA PHE A 7 41.25 42.02 -8.37
C PHE A 7 41.37 40.62 -7.75
N SER A 8 42.22 40.43 -6.76
CA SER A 8 42.33 39.15 -6.03
C SER A 8 41.10 38.85 -5.18
N PHE A 9 40.41 39.87 -4.64
CA PHE A 9 39.17 39.69 -3.86
C PHE A 9 37.96 39.37 -4.74
N LEU A 10 37.90 39.92 -5.96
CA LEU A 10 36.85 39.61 -6.94
C LEU A 10 36.98 38.22 -7.54
N ILE A 11 38.22 37.71 -7.70
CA ILE A 11 38.45 36.31 -8.15
C ILE A 11 38.09 35.30 -7.03
N LEU A 12 38.34 35.63 -5.77
CA LEU A 12 37.94 34.78 -4.63
C LEU A 12 36.43 34.80 -4.37
N LEU A 13 35.72 35.89 -4.64
CA LEU A 13 34.26 35.94 -4.58
C LEU A 13 33.59 35.17 -5.74
N GLY A 14 34.23 35.08 -6.90
CA GLY A 14 33.75 34.31 -8.05
C GLY A 14 33.89 32.79 -7.89
N LEU A 15 34.75 32.31 -6.98
CA LEU A 15 34.93 30.90 -6.67
C LEU A 15 34.06 30.38 -5.51
N ALA A 16 33.36 31.27 -4.80
CA ALA A 16 32.52 30.91 -3.65
C ALA A 16 31.03 30.69 -4.00
N LEU A 17 30.64 30.81 -5.27
CA LEU A 17 29.26 30.61 -5.74
C LEU A 17 29.13 29.44 -6.76
N CYS A 18 30.02 28.49 -6.74
CA CYS A 18 29.75 27.21 -7.36
C CYS A 18 29.02 26.35 -6.31
N GLU A 19 27.79 26.72 -5.94
CA GLU A 19 26.83 25.75 -5.44
C GLU A 19 26.81 24.65 -6.48
N SER A 20 27.12 23.41 -6.08
CA SER A 20 27.08 22.28 -6.97
C SER A 20 25.66 22.20 -7.51
N GLU A 21 25.47 22.56 -8.79
CA GLU A 21 24.18 22.37 -9.45
C GLU A 21 23.71 20.94 -9.15
N GLY A 22 22.42 20.78 -8.77
CA GLY A 22 21.85 19.47 -8.50
C GLY A 22 21.93 18.58 -9.73
N PRO A 23 21.76 17.25 -9.58
CA PRO A 23 21.75 16.33 -10.72
C PRO A 23 20.60 16.67 -11.65
N THR A 24 20.84 16.62 -12.96
CA THR A 24 19.80 16.85 -13.97
C THR A 24 19.52 15.59 -14.79
N VAL A 25 18.24 15.36 -15.10
CA VAL A 25 17.78 14.27 -15.96
C VAL A 25 16.78 14.81 -16.98
N ARG A 26 16.86 14.35 -18.22
CA ARG A 26 15.88 14.66 -19.27
C ARG A 26 14.90 13.49 -19.41
N VAL A 27 13.62 13.75 -19.14
CA VAL A 27 12.51 12.84 -19.40
C VAL A 27 11.71 13.29 -20.62
N ALA A 28 10.74 12.49 -21.05
CA ALA A 28 9.91 12.79 -22.21
C ALA A 28 9.22 14.16 -22.14
N ASN A 29 8.84 14.60 -20.94
CA ASN A 29 8.10 15.84 -20.71
C ASN A 29 8.98 17.09 -20.49
N GLY A 30 10.28 16.95 -20.24
CA GLY A 30 11.19 18.08 -20.01
C GLY A 30 12.46 17.72 -19.23
N ILE A 31 13.09 18.75 -18.66
CA ILE A 31 14.29 18.59 -17.83
C ILE A 31 13.88 18.65 -16.36
N LEU A 32 14.45 17.77 -15.56
CA LEU A 32 14.31 17.72 -14.11
C LEU A 32 15.63 18.11 -13.45
N GLN A 33 15.58 18.91 -12.40
CA GLN A 33 16.72 19.19 -11.53
C GLN A 33 16.42 18.67 -10.14
N GLY A 34 17.17 17.65 -9.71
CA GLY A 34 17.09 17.05 -8.39
C GLY A 34 18.10 17.63 -7.41
N LYS A 35 18.33 16.92 -6.31
CA LYS A 35 19.36 17.22 -5.31
C LYS A 35 20.24 16.03 -5.01
N TRP A 36 21.51 16.31 -4.65
CA TRP A 36 22.39 15.29 -4.09
C TRP A 36 22.09 15.08 -2.61
N ARG A 37 22.14 13.81 -2.19
CA ARG A 37 21.94 13.38 -0.80
C ARG A 37 22.97 12.31 -0.44
N GLU A 38 23.02 11.95 0.84
CA GLU A 38 23.82 10.84 1.35
C GLU A 38 22.93 9.74 1.91
N SER A 39 23.27 8.48 1.62
CA SER A 39 22.63 7.29 2.16
C SER A 39 23.02 7.07 3.62
N THR A 40 22.38 6.11 4.27
CA THR A 40 22.68 5.75 5.66
C THR A 40 24.16 5.41 5.90
N LYS A 41 24.84 4.83 4.91
CA LYS A 41 26.29 4.50 4.97
C LYS A 41 27.19 5.57 4.33
N GLY A 42 26.66 6.78 4.08
CA GLY A 42 27.44 7.91 3.55
C GLY A 42 27.68 7.87 2.04
N ARG A 43 26.94 7.04 1.30
CA ARG A 43 27.05 6.98 -0.16
C ARG A 43 26.28 8.14 -0.79
N LYS A 44 26.93 8.89 -1.68
CA LYS A 44 26.27 9.96 -2.46
C LYS A 44 25.27 9.38 -3.46
N PHE A 45 24.06 9.94 -3.51
CA PHE A 45 23.02 9.59 -4.45
C PHE A 45 22.19 10.80 -4.88
N ALA A 46 21.52 10.68 -6.02
CA ALA A 46 20.60 11.69 -6.55
C ALA A 46 19.16 11.40 -6.13
N SER A 47 18.44 12.44 -5.70
CA SER A 47 16.99 12.39 -5.46
C SER A 47 16.27 13.37 -6.37
N PHE A 48 15.24 12.89 -7.07
CA PHE A 48 14.32 13.67 -7.85
C PHE A 48 12.93 13.52 -7.22
N LEU A 49 12.47 14.56 -6.54
CA LEU A 49 11.27 14.54 -5.69
C LEU A 49 10.16 15.37 -6.31
N GLY A 50 8.91 14.95 -6.16
CA GLY A 50 7.75 15.68 -6.68
C GLY A 50 7.74 15.76 -8.21
N VAL A 51 8.14 14.70 -8.91
CA VAL A 51 8.12 14.63 -10.36
C VAL A 51 6.70 14.29 -10.81
N PRO A 52 6.03 15.16 -11.61
CA PRO A 52 4.68 14.86 -12.07
C PRO A 52 4.70 13.71 -13.08
N TYR A 53 3.77 12.76 -12.93
CA TYR A 53 3.61 11.65 -13.87
C TYR A 53 2.30 11.72 -14.67
N ALA A 54 1.33 12.51 -14.21
CA ALA A 54 0.05 12.75 -14.88
C ALA A 54 -0.40 14.20 -14.66
N GLN A 55 -1.37 14.66 -15.47
CA GLN A 55 -2.01 15.95 -15.23
C GLN A 55 -2.73 15.95 -13.88
N PRO A 56 -2.84 17.12 -13.20
CA PRO A 56 -3.62 17.25 -11.97
C PRO A 56 -5.05 16.74 -12.16
N PRO A 57 -5.54 15.84 -11.30
CA PRO A 57 -6.89 15.27 -11.39
C PRO A 57 -7.95 16.21 -10.77
N ILE A 58 -7.97 17.47 -11.19
CA ILE A 58 -8.84 18.55 -10.70
C ILE A 58 -9.94 18.89 -11.71
N GLY A 59 -11.03 19.48 -11.23
CA GLY A 59 -12.13 19.94 -12.08
C GLY A 59 -12.68 18.82 -12.97
N GLU A 60 -12.63 19.01 -14.28
CA GLU A 60 -13.12 18.03 -15.26
C GLU A 60 -12.36 16.68 -15.24
N ASN A 61 -11.15 16.64 -14.70
CA ASN A 61 -10.36 15.41 -14.57
C ASN A 61 -10.64 14.65 -13.26
N ARG A 62 -11.37 15.26 -12.31
CA ARG A 62 -11.74 14.57 -11.06
C ARG A 62 -12.57 13.33 -11.39
N PHE A 63 -12.30 12.21 -10.74
CA PHE A 63 -12.88 10.87 -10.94
C PHE A 63 -12.57 10.20 -12.29
N LYS A 64 -11.95 10.90 -13.25
CA LYS A 64 -11.51 10.29 -14.52
C LYS A 64 -10.19 9.53 -14.35
N GLU A 65 -9.89 8.68 -15.33
CA GLU A 65 -8.55 8.08 -15.46
C GLU A 65 -7.48 9.18 -15.63
N PRO A 66 -6.22 8.93 -15.16
CA PRO A 66 -5.16 9.92 -15.24
C PRO A 66 -4.85 10.30 -16.69
N GLN A 67 -4.55 11.59 -16.91
CA GLN A 67 -4.29 12.16 -18.23
C GLN A 67 -2.80 12.41 -18.44
N ALA A 68 -2.34 12.20 -19.68
CA ALA A 68 -0.94 12.41 -20.05
C ALA A 68 -0.51 13.88 -19.87
N LEU A 69 0.69 14.08 -19.32
CA LEU A 69 1.29 15.37 -19.18
C LEU A 69 1.60 16.01 -20.54
N LYS A 70 1.44 17.34 -20.60
CA LYS A 70 2.06 18.13 -21.65
C LYS A 70 3.53 18.40 -21.28
N PRO A 71 4.43 18.55 -22.28
CA PRO A 71 5.78 19.00 -22.02
C PRO A 71 5.77 20.37 -21.31
N TRP A 72 6.64 20.52 -20.30
CA TRP A 72 6.82 21.80 -19.62
C TRP A 72 8.03 22.56 -20.17
N PRO A 73 7.98 23.91 -20.16
CA PRO A 73 9.11 24.75 -20.55
C PRO A 73 10.16 24.79 -19.44
N GLY A 74 11.44 24.89 -19.81
CA GLY A 74 12.55 25.07 -18.86
C GLY A 74 12.86 23.83 -18.03
N VAL A 75 13.26 24.05 -16.78
CA VAL A 75 13.70 23.03 -15.84
C VAL A 75 12.67 22.93 -14.71
N TRP A 76 12.18 21.72 -14.43
CA TRP A 76 11.33 21.42 -13.29
C TRP A 76 12.18 21.24 -12.03
N ASP A 77 11.87 21.99 -10.97
CA ASP A 77 12.51 21.82 -9.66
C ASP A 77 11.99 20.55 -8.98
N ALA A 78 12.79 19.48 -9.06
CA ALA A 78 12.56 18.19 -8.42
C ALA A 78 13.41 18.00 -7.15
N SER A 79 13.70 19.09 -6.42
CA SER A 79 14.54 19.05 -5.20
C SER A 79 13.74 18.82 -3.90
N ARG A 80 12.41 18.89 -3.94
CA ARG A 80 11.52 18.82 -2.76
C ARG A 80 10.30 17.96 -2.99
N LEU A 81 9.80 17.37 -1.92
CA LEU A 81 8.50 16.69 -1.91
C LEU A 81 7.38 17.70 -2.16
N LEU A 82 6.36 17.25 -2.88
CA LEU A 82 5.13 17.99 -3.10
C LEU A 82 3.99 17.39 -2.27
N SER A 83 2.80 17.99 -2.35
CA SER A 83 1.63 17.62 -1.55
C SER A 83 1.28 16.14 -1.67
N PRO A 84 0.94 15.48 -0.55
CA PRO A 84 0.21 14.21 -0.61
C PRO A 84 -1.15 14.42 -1.28
N CYS A 85 -1.81 13.34 -1.69
CA CYS A 85 -3.18 13.42 -2.18
C CYS A 85 -4.14 13.82 -1.06
N LEU A 86 -5.20 14.52 -1.43
CA LEU A 86 -6.19 15.04 -0.50
C LEU A 86 -6.82 13.90 0.30
N GLN A 87 -6.75 13.98 1.63
CA GLN A 87 -7.12 12.92 2.55
C GLN A 87 -7.50 13.45 3.94
N TYR A 88 -8.22 12.64 4.70
CA TYR A 88 -8.43 12.87 6.13
C TYR A 88 -7.27 12.26 6.92
N ASP A 89 -6.64 13.06 7.75
CA ASP A 89 -5.59 12.64 8.68
C ASP A 89 -6.20 12.45 10.08
N SER A 90 -6.36 11.21 10.50
CA SER A 90 -6.91 10.86 11.81
C SER A 90 -5.99 11.22 12.98
N VAL A 91 -4.69 11.44 12.73
CA VAL A 91 -3.73 11.87 13.76
C VAL A 91 -3.89 13.35 14.08
N GLN A 92 -4.07 14.18 13.04
CA GLN A 92 -4.28 15.63 13.17
C GLN A 92 -5.77 16.01 13.28
N ASP A 93 -6.68 15.04 13.10
CA ASP A 93 -8.12 15.23 13.03
C ASP A 93 -8.52 16.33 12.02
N GLY A 94 -8.06 16.17 10.78
CA GLY A 94 -8.28 17.20 9.77
C GLY A 94 -8.00 16.74 8.33
N ILE A 95 -8.34 17.60 7.38
CA ILE A 95 -8.07 17.39 5.97
C ILE A 95 -6.69 17.94 5.63
N ILE A 96 -5.88 17.11 4.99
CA ILE A 96 -4.54 17.48 4.50
C ILE A 96 -4.38 17.13 3.02
N GLY A 97 -3.34 17.70 2.40
CA GLY A 97 -2.96 17.37 1.04
C GLY A 97 -3.61 18.26 -0.02
N SER A 98 -3.59 17.81 -1.26
CA SER A 98 -4.13 18.50 -2.42
C SER A 98 -4.67 17.50 -3.43
N GLU A 99 -5.62 17.90 -4.27
CA GLU A 99 -6.00 17.09 -5.44
C GLU A 99 -4.89 17.09 -6.50
N ASP A 100 -4.09 18.15 -6.63
CA ASP A 100 -2.86 18.15 -7.44
C ASP A 100 -1.75 17.41 -6.70
N CYS A 101 -1.69 16.09 -6.89
CA CYS A 101 -0.89 15.19 -6.07
C CYS A 101 -0.21 14.03 -6.83
N LEU A 102 -0.41 13.92 -8.14
CA LEU A 102 0.07 12.77 -8.92
C LEU A 102 1.56 12.89 -9.24
N PHE A 103 2.39 12.65 -8.22
CA PHE A 103 3.84 12.75 -8.27
C PHE A 103 4.53 11.43 -7.96
N VAL A 104 5.69 11.21 -8.58
CA VAL A 104 6.66 10.18 -8.21
C VAL A 104 7.90 10.81 -7.61
N ASN A 105 8.60 10.04 -6.76
CA ASN A 105 9.92 10.37 -6.25
C ASN A 105 10.90 9.31 -6.72
N VAL A 106 12.05 9.69 -7.25
CA VAL A 106 13.07 8.76 -7.78
C VAL A 106 14.38 9.01 -7.06
N HIS A 107 14.95 7.94 -6.51
CA HIS A 107 16.27 7.94 -5.86
C HIS A 107 17.20 7.01 -6.61
N THR A 108 18.40 7.45 -6.93
CA THR A 108 19.38 6.68 -7.70
C THR A 108 20.82 7.01 -7.33
N PRO A 109 21.69 5.99 -7.16
CA PRO A 109 23.10 6.23 -6.93
C PRO A 109 23.86 6.56 -8.23
N LYS A 110 23.25 6.28 -9.41
CA LYS A 110 23.90 6.41 -10.74
C LYS A 110 22.90 6.97 -11.76
N PRO A 111 22.69 8.30 -11.82
CA PRO A 111 21.69 8.91 -12.71
C PRO A 111 22.19 9.01 -14.16
N TYR A 112 22.59 7.88 -14.77
CA TYR A 112 23.00 7.79 -16.19
C TYR A 112 22.47 6.52 -16.84
N ALA A 113 22.05 6.62 -18.09
CA ALA A 113 21.29 5.60 -18.82
C ALA A 113 21.98 4.23 -18.99
N ASP A 114 23.29 4.17 -18.93
CA ASP A 114 24.08 2.94 -19.07
C ASP A 114 24.29 2.16 -17.75
N ALA A 115 23.82 2.69 -16.63
CA ALA A 115 23.94 2.04 -15.32
C ALA A 115 23.09 0.76 -15.19
N LEU A 116 21.91 0.72 -15.84
CA LEU A 116 20.97 -0.42 -15.92
C LEU A 116 20.70 -1.12 -14.58
N LEU A 117 20.52 -0.34 -13.52
CA LEU A 117 20.27 -0.84 -12.17
C LEU A 117 18.86 -1.45 -12.03
N PRO A 118 18.64 -2.49 -11.20
CA PRO A 118 17.30 -2.98 -10.91
C PRO A 118 16.46 -1.85 -10.29
N VAL A 119 15.17 -1.82 -10.61
CA VAL A 119 14.22 -0.81 -10.14
C VAL A 119 13.30 -1.42 -9.10
N VAL A 120 13.14 -0.74 -7.96
CA VAL A 120 12.17 -1.08 -6.92
C VAL A 120 11.15 0.05 -6.83
N ILE A 121 9.89 -0.24 -7.12
CA ILE A 121 8.78 0.71 -6.97
C ILE A 121 8.03 0.35 -5.70
N PHE A 122 7.77 1.32 -4.83
CA PHE A 122 6.99 1.12 -3.62
C PHE A 122 5.67 1.89 -3.67
N ILE A 123 4.56 1.16 -3.49
CA ILE A 123 3.20 1.69 -3.33
C ILE A 123 2.89 1.75 -1.83
N HIS A 124 2.58 2.96 -1.33
CA HIS A 124 2.27 3.14 0.08
C HIS A 124 0.94 2.48 0.48
N GLY A 125 0.83 2.12 1.75
CA GLY A 125 -0.39 1.66 2.38
C GLY A 125 -1.32 2.79 2.80
N GLY A 126 -2.14 2.52 3.82
CA GLY A 126 -3.10 3.48 4.38
C GLY A 126 -4.54 3.20 3.96
N ALA A 127 -4.90 1.91 3.86
CA ALA A 127 -6.28 1.45 3.67
C ALA A 127 -6.98 2.07 2.44
N PHE A 128 -6.25 2.50 1.41
CA PHE A 128 -6.74 3.29 0.26
C PHE A 128 -7.32 4.67 0.64
N MET A 129 -7.22 5.08 1.89
CA MET A 129 -7.84 6.29 2.43
C MET A 129 -6.83 7.40 2.76
N TYR A 130 -5.60 7.03 3.13
CA TYR A 130 -4.54 7.95 3.55
C TYR A 130 -3.15 7.45 3.15
N GLY A 131 -2.12 8.28 3.38
CA GLY A 131 -0.73 7.98 3.08
C GLY A 131 -0.16 8.80 1.93
N ALA A 132 1.14 8.68 1.74
CA ALA A 132 1.87 9.33 0.65
C ALA A 132 3.19 8.62 0.36
N GLY A 133 3.62 8.61 -0.90
CA GLY A 133 4.93 8.09 -1.30
C GLY A 133 6.10 8.82 -0.64
N GLY A 134 5.94 10.11 -0.36
CA GLY A 134 6.97 10.93 0.31
C GLY A 134 7.24 10.59 1.78
N GLN A 135 6.40 9.76 2.42
CA GLN A 135 6.64 9.27 3.78
C GLN A 135 7.72 8.16 3.83
N TYR A 136 8.08 7.60 2.69
CA TYR A 136 9.06 6.53 2.55
C TYR A 136 10.30 7.05 1.83
N ASP A 137 11.42 7.12 2.55
CA ASP A 137 12.66 7.69 2.04
C ASP A 137 13.61 6.62 1.46
N GLY A 138 14.36 7.02 0.44
CA GLY A 138 15.34 6.15 -0.22
C GLY A 138 16.66 5.96 0.52
N VAL A 139 16.94 6.64 1.64
CA VAL A 139 18.28 6.67 2.26
C VAL A 139 18.84 5.29 2.61
N HIS A 140 18.00 4.35 3.05
CA HIS A 140 18.44 2.98 3.32
C HIS A 140 18.65 2.18 2.03
N MET A 141 17.74 2.32 1.07
CA MET A 141 17.79 1.62 -0.22
C MET A 141 19.02 2.01 -1.04
N MET A 142 19.46 3.27 -0.92
CA MET A 142 20.62 3.80 -1.65
C MET A 142 21.97 3.26 -1.16
N ASP A 143 22.00 2.46 -0.10
CA ASP A 143 23.17 1.65 0.25
C ASP A 143 23.38 0.45 -0.72
N ARG A 144 22.44 0.22 -1.63
CA ARG A 144 22.50 -0.82 -2.67
C ARG A 144 22.48 -0.20 -4.07
N ASP A 145 22.95 -0.95 -5.07
CA ASP A 145 22.95 -0.56 -6.48
C ASP A 145 21.56 -0.84 -7.10
N LEU A 146 20.60 0.01 -6.81
CA LEU A 146 19.24 -0.03 -7.36
C LEU A 146 18.68 1.38 -7.53
N VAL A 147 17.62 1.52 -8.32
CA VAL A 147 16.79 2.73 -8.39
C VAL A 147 15.54 2.49 -7.54
N PHE A 148 15.25 3.41 -6.63
CA PHE A 148 14.08 3.36 -5.77
C PHE A 148 13.06 4.42 -6.17
N VAL A 149 11.79 4.01 -6.34
CA VAL A 149 10.70 4.90 -6.76
C VAL A 149 9.54 4.78 -5.78
N THR A 150 9.01 5.91 -5.33
CA THR A 150 7.74 5.99 -4.61
C THR A 150 6.75 6.84 -5.40
N LEU A 151 5.46 6.66 -5.15
CA LEU A 151 4.42 7.39 -5.87
C LEU A 151 3.25 7.76 -4.95
N ASN A 152 2.57 8.85 -5.30
CA ASN A 152 1.24 9.16 -4.78
C ASN A 152 0.17 8.66 -5.75
N TYR A 153 -1.01 8.34 -5.23
CA TYR A 153 -2.22 7.99 -5.99
C TYR A 153 -3.45 8.52 -5.25
N ARG A 154 -4.54 8.80 -5.97
CA ARG A 154 -5.78 9.30 -5.36
C ARG A 154 -6.36 8.32 -4.36
N LEU A 155 -6.90 8.87 -3.27
CA LEU A 155 -7.30 8.16 -2.07
C LEU A 155 -8.79 8.39 -1.77
N GLY A 156 -9.37 7.52 -0.94
CA GLY A 156 -10.72 7.62 -0.46
C GLY A 156 -11.74 7.82 -1.60
N PRO A 157 -12.76 8.65 -1.42
CA PRO A 157 -13.79 8.86 -2.43
C PRO A 157 -13.25 9.45 -3.74
N LEU A 158 -12.18 10.28 -3.69
CA LEU A 158 -11.57 10.84 -4.91
C LEU A 158 -10.86 9.79 -5.76
N GLY A 159 -10.40 8.69 -5.13
CA GLY A 159 -9.73 7.59 -5.81
C GLY A 159 -10.63 6.40 -6.13
N PHE A 160 -11.70 6.17 -5.36
CA PHE A 160 -12.40 4.88 -5.38
C PHE A 160 -13.93 4.94 -5.37
N LEU A 161 -14.56 6.13 -5.33
CA LEU A 161 -16.01 6.25 -5.50
C LEU A 161 -16.43 5.71 -6.86
N SER A 162 -17.53 4.96 -6.89
CA SER A 162 -18.12 4.45 -8.13
C SER A 162 -19.62 4.67 -8.19
N THR A 163 -20.13 5.01 -9.38
CA THR A 163 -21.56 5.04 -9.71
C THR A 163 -22.06 3.74 -10.33
N GLY A 164 -21.15 2.73 -10.52
CA GLY A 164 -21.47 1.46 -11.16
C GLY A 164 -21.61 1.55 -12.68
N ASP A 165 -21.23 2.68 -13.27
CA ASP A 165 -21.30 2.95 -14.72
C ASP A 165 -20.11 3.80 -15.19
N GLU A 166 -20.16 4.30 -16.43
CA GLU A 166 -19.08 5.12 -17.00
C GLU A 166 -18.99 6.55 -16.44
N GLN A 167 -19.96 7.03 -15.64
CA GLN A 167 -19.95 8.39 -15.12
C GLN A 167 -18.83 8.59 -14.07
N ILE A 168 -18.75 7.65 -13.13
CA ILE A 168 -17.61 7.49 -12.20
C ILE A 168 -17.33 5.99 -12.10
N PRO A 169 -16.41 5.46 -12.92
CA PRO A 169 -16.18 4.01 -13.02
C PRO A 169 -15.67 3.35 -11.74
N GLY A 170 -15.03 4.11 -10.86
CA GLY A 170 -14.23 3.61 -9.76
C GLY A 170 -12.76 3.40 -10.14
N ASN A 171 -11.96 2.93 -9.17
CA ASN A 171 -10.53 2.57 -9.33
C ASN A 171 -9.62 3.66 -9.88
N ALA A 172 -10.00 4.94 -9.79
CA ALA A 172 -9.16 6.03 -10.29
C ALA A 172 -7.77 6.00 -9.63
N GLY A 173 -7.68 5.68 -8.33
CA GLY A 173 -6.39 5.53 -7.62
C GLY A 173 -5.54 4.36 -8.14
N LEU A 174 -6.13 3.21 -8.49
CA LEU A 174 -5.38 2.10 -9.12
C LEU A 174 -4.97 2.41 -10.56
N LYS A 175 -5.78 3.20 -11.29
CA LYS A 175 -5.42 3.69 -12.62
C LYS A 175 -4.27 4.70 -12.54
N ASP A 176 -4.22 5.53 -11.49
CA ASP A 176 -3.08 6.41 -11.21
C ASP A 176 -1.80 5.60 -11.00
N GLN A 177 -1.86 4.54 -10.19
CA GLN A 177 -0.73 3.62 -10.00
C GLN A 177 -0.29 2.99 -11.33
N SER A 178 -1.21 2.43 -12.15
CA SER A 178 -0.88 1.88 -13.48
C SER A 178 -0.21 2.91 -14.38
N PHE A 179 -0.66 4.16 -14.32
CA PHE A 179 -0.10 5.24 -15.12
C PHE A 179 1.31 5.62 -14.66
N ALA A 180 1.55 5.64 -13.33
CA ALA A 180 2.89 5.81 -12.77
C ALA A 180 3.83 4.66 -13.15
N LEU A 181 3.37 3.40 -13.16
CA LEU A 181 4.16 2.26 -13.62
C LEU A 181 4.57 2.41 -15.10
N LYS A 182 3.66 2.88 -15.95
CA LYS A 182 3.98 3.18 -17.36
C LYS A 182 4.98 4.33 -17.47
N TRP A 183 4.80 5.40 -16.66
CA TRP A 183 5.76 6.49 -16.60
C TRP A 183 7.17 5.99 -16.21
N VAL A 184 7.28 5.09 -15.21
CA VAL A 184 8.55 4.48 -14.82
C VAL A 184 9.14 3.69 -15.99
N ARG A 185 8.39 2.80 -16.62
CA ARG A 185 8.86 2.03 -17.79
C ARG A 185 9.44 2.94 -18.87
N ASP A 186 8.77 4.06 -19.16
CA ASP A 186 9.11 4.94 -20.28
C ASP A 186 10.27 5.91 -19.94
N ASN A 187 10.58 6.16 -18.67
CA ASN A 187 11.54 7.20 -18.25
C ASN A 187 12.70 6.70 -17.38
N ILE A 188 12.58 5.55 -16.71
CA ILE A 188 13.52 5.16 -15.64
C ILE A 188 14.95 4.91 -16.12
N LEU A 189 15.12 4.60 -17.41
CA LEU A 189 16.42 4.47 -18.04
C LEU A 189 17.28 5.72 -17.85
N MET A 190 16.67 6.90 -17.95
CA MET A 190 17.36 8.19 -17.79
C MET A 190 17.87 8.43 -16.38
N PHE A 191 17.31 7.71 -15.38
CA PHE A 191 17.75 7.72 -13.99
C PHE A 191 18.72 6.57 -13.66
N GLY A 192 19.18 5.83 -14.67
CA GLY A 192 20.06 4.68 -14.52
C GLY A 192 19.36 3.37 -14.20
N GLY A 193 18.03 3.33 -14.21
CA GLY A 193 17.24 2.12 -13.96
C GLY A 193 17.03 1.28 -15.21
N ASN A 194 16.98 -0.04 -15.05
CA ASN A 194 16.63 -0.97 -16.11
C ASN A 194 15.10 -1.15 -16.20
N PRO A 195 14.43 -0.67 -17.25
CA PRO A 195 12.98 -0.84 -17.42
C PRO A 195 12.54 -2.31 -17.54
N ASP A 196 13.46 -3.22 -17.88
CA ASP A 196 13.22 -4.67 -18.00
C ASP A 196 13.52 -5.43 -16.69
N SER A 197 13.84 -4.73 -15.59
CA SER A 197 14.10 -5.31 -14.28
C SER A 197 13.41 -4.50 -13.17
N VAL A 198 12.07 -4.48 -13.19
CA VAL A 198 11.23 -3.74 -12.27
C VAL A 198 10.60 -4.69 -11.25
N THR A 199 10.81 -4.40 -9.96
CA THR A 199 10.15 -5.07 -8.83
C THR A 199 9.09 -4.12 -8.27
N LEU A 200 7.83 -4.53 -8.32
CA LEU A 200 6.72 -3.79 -7.74
C LEU A 200 6.53 -4.21 -6.28
N THR A 201 6.59 -3.29 -5.36
CA THR A 201 6.46 -3.56 -3.93
C THR A 201 5.39 -2.67 -3.29
N GLY A 202 4.81 -3.10 -2.19
CA GLY A 202 3.84 -2.28 -1.46
C GLY A 202 3.41 -2.94 -0.16
N CYS A 203 2.95 -2.15 0.80
CA CYS A 203 2.53 -2.59 2.11
C CYS A 203 1.05 -2.35 2.33
N SER A 204 0.35 -3.28 3.02
CA SER A 204 -1.05 -3.06 3.39
C SER A 204 -1.94 -2.87 2.14
N ALA A 205 -2.64 -1.74 2.01
CA ALA A 205 -3.33 -1.37 0.78
C ALA A 205 -2.38 -1.29 -0.44
N GLY A 206 -1.09 -0.94 -0.24
CA GLY A 206 -0.06 -1.04 -1.26
C GLY A 206 0.29 -2.48 -1.62
N GLY A 207 0.33 -3.40 -0.65
CA GLY A 207 0.48 -4.84 -0.89
C GLY A 207 -0.72 -5.44 -1.64
N ALA A 208 -1.93 -5.04 -1.25
CA ALA A 208 -3.14 -5.37 -2.02
C ALA A 208 -3.09 -4.78 -3.44
N SER A 209 -2.59 -3.53 -3.60
CA SER A 209 -2.37 -2.91 -4.91
C SER A 209 -1.40 -3.72 -5.77
N VAL A 210 -0.29 -4.21 -5.20
CA VAL A 210 0.62 -5.13 -5.92
C VAL A 210 -0.18 -6.30 -6.48
N HIS A 211 -0.98 -6.98 -5.66
CA HIS A 211 -1.81 -8.09 -6.12
C HIS A 211 -2.83 -7.65 -7.20
N TYR A 212 -3.49 -6.50 -7.05
CA TYR A 212 -4.37 -5.94 -8.07
C TYR A 212 -3.66 -5.71 -9.41
N HIS A 213 -2.40 -5.26 -9.40
CA HIS A 213 -1.61 -5.08 -10.62
C HIS A 213 -1.28 -6.40 -11.33
N TYR A 214 -1.16 -7.53 -10.59
CA TYR A 214 -1.08 -8.85 -11.23
C TYR A 214 -2.33 -9.18 -12.03
N LEU A 215 -3.52 -8.73 -11.58
CA LEU A 215 -4.81 -9.03 -12.19
C LEU A 215 -5.21 -8.02 -13.29
N SER A 216 -4.60 -6.84 -13.32
CA SER A 216 -5.03 -5.77 -14.21
C SER A 216 -4.40 -5.83 -15.60
N PRO A 217 -5.19 -5.76 -16.67
CA PRO A 217 -4.68 -5.64 -18.03
C PRO A 217 -3.91 -4.33 -18.25
N LEU A 218 -4.20 -3.26 -17.48
CA LEU A 218 -3.54 -1.96 -17.59
C LEU A 218 -2.08 -1.96 -17.12
N SER A 219 -1.70 -2.97 -16.33
CA SER A 219 -0.36 -3.07 -15.71
C SER A 219 0.52 -4.15 -16.33
N ARG A 220 0.01 -4.87 -17.33
CA ARG A 220 0.79 -5.94 -18.00
C ARG A 220 2.07 -5.39 -18.62
N GLY A 221 3.19 -6.07 -18.33
CA GLY A 221 4.51 -5.71 -18.86
C GLY A 221 5.13 -4.45 -18.25
N THR A 222 4.60 -3.93 -17.14
CA THR A 222 5.18 -2.78 -16.43
C THR A 222 6.06 -3.18 -15.24
N PHE A 223 6.00 -4.43 -14.81
CA PHE A 223 6.84 -5.00 -13.76
C PHE A 223 7.15 -6.48 -14.03
N HIS A 224 8.19 -7.01 -13.41
CA HIS A 224 8.77 -8.33 -13.69
C HIS A 224 8.73 -9.26 -12.48
N ARG A 225 8.45 -8.71 -11.28
CA ARG A 225 8.26 -9.42 -10.01
C ARG A 225 7.58 -8.53 -8.99
N GLY A 226 7.00 -9.12 -7.95
CA GLY A 226 6.30 -8.36 -6.90
C GLY A 226 6.67 -8.77 -5.50
N ILE A 227 6.53 -7.82 -4.56
CA ILE A 227 6.54 -8.07 -3.11
C ILE A 227 5.30 -7.43 -2.51
N ALA A 228 4.37 -8.24 -2.01
CA ALA A 228 3.15 -7.79 -1.34
C ALA A 228 3.32 -7.96 0.18
N PHE A 229 3.72 -6.89 0.88
CA PHE A 229 3.88 -6.90 2.33
C PHE A 229 2.52 -6.74 3.00
N SER A 230 2.11 -7.70 3.82
CA SER A 230 0.89 -7.64 4.66
C SER A 230 -0.35 -7.16 3.91
N GLY A 231 -0.54 -7.62 2.65
CA GLY A 231 -1.66 -7.18 1.84
C GLY A 231 -2.03 -8.14 0.72
N SER A 232 -3.33 -8.33 0.52
CA SER A 232 -3.90 -9.17 -0.54
C SER A 232 -5.19 -8.56 -1.05
N ALA A 233 -5.43 -8.60 -2.35
CA ALA A 233 -6.72 -8.24 -2.94
C ALA A 233 -7.86 -9.18 -2.51
N PHE A 234 -7.57 -10.26 -1.79
CA PHE A 234 -8.56 -11.18 -1.21
C PHE A 234 -9.02 -10.76 0.19
N SER A 235 -8.35 -9.81 0.84
CA SER A 235 -8.76 -9.34 2.15
C SER A 235 -10.10 -8.61 2.08
N SER A 236 -10.97 -8.84 3.06
CA SER A 236 -12.34 -8.31 3.10
C SER A 236 -12.44 -6.79 2.94
N TRP A 237 -11.44 -6.09 3.44
CA TRP A 237 -11.37 -4.64 3.42
C TRP A 237 -10.77 -4.05 2.11
N THR A 238 -10.34 -4.86 1.16
CA THR A 238 -9.60 -4.38 -0.02
C THR A 238 -10.46 -4.16 -1.25
N HIS A 239 -11.72 -4.58 -1.23
CA HIS A 239 -12.66 -4.29 -2.33
C HIS A 239 -14.07 -4.02 -1.83
N SER A 240 -14.77 -3.15 -2.53
CA SER A 240 -16.16 -2.82 -2.24
C SER A 240 -17.11 -3.77 -2.98
N VAL A 241 -18.03 -4.35 -2.22
CA VAL A 241 -19.12 -5.17 -2.76
C VAL A 241 -20.40 -4.36 -3.00
N LYS A 242 -20.48 -3.13 -2.47
CA LYS A 242 -21.61 -2.19 -2.62
C LYS A 242 -21.15 -0.77 -2.99
N PRO A 243 -20.35 -0.61 -4.05
CA PRO A 243 -19.74 0.67 -4.39
C PRO A 243 -20.78 1.75 -4.75
N VAL A 244 -21.90 1.36 -5.38
CA VAL A 244 -22.96 2.29 -5.79
C VAL A 244 -23.70 2.86 -4.58
N GLU A 245 -24.04 2.02 -3.61
CA GLU A 245 -24.72 2.43 -2.37
C GLU A 245 -23.84 3.36 -1.54
N GLN A 246 -22.56 3.04 -1.43
CA GLN A 246 -21.57 3.89 -0.75
C GLN A 246 -21.41 5.24 -1.46
N GLY A 247 -21.33 5.24 -2.78
CA GLY A 247 -21.27 6.47 -3.59
C GLY A 247 -22.52 7.35 -3.41
N LYS A 248 -23.71 6.75 -3.40
CA LYS A 248 -24.98 7.45 -3.15
C LYS A 248 -25.07 8.01 -1.72
N ALA A 249 -24.63 7.24 -0.73
CA ALA A 249 -24.60 7.71 0.66
C ALA A 249 -23.73 8.96 0.82
N LEU A 250 -22.51 8.94 0.27
CA LEU A 250 -21.64 10.12 0.27
C LEU A 250 -22.26 11.30 -0.50
N ALA A 251 -22.81 11.05 -1.68
CA ALA A 251 -23.45 12.09 -2.50
C ALA A 251 -24.59 12.79 -1.72
N ALA A 252 -25.41 12.03 -1.00
CA ALA A 252 -26.46 12.59 -0.14
C ALA A 252 -25.88 13.47 1.00
N ILE A 253 -24.81 12.99 1.66
CA ILE A 253 -24.13 13.73 2.74
C ILE A 253 -23.62 15.08 2.24
N VAL A 254 -23.05 15.13 1.04
CA VAL A 254 -22.50 16.37 0.47
C VAL A 254 -23.52 17.18 -0.35
N GLY A 255 -24.81 16.82 -0.26
CA GLY A 255 -25.93 17.56 -0.85
C GLY A 255 -26.02 17.43 -2.38
N CYS A 256 -25.70 16.25 -2.93
CA CYS A 256 -25.89 15.91 -4.35
C CYS A 256 -27.09 14.99 -4.55
N SER A 257 -27.73 15.08 -5.72
CA SER A 257 -28.80 14.14 -6.15
C SER A 257 -28.25 12.72 -6.25
N THR A 258 -29.06 11.73 -5.91
CA THR A 258 -28.72 10.30 -5.95
C THR A 258 -29.58 9.50 -6.93
N THR A 259 -30.48 10.17 -7.67
CA THR A 259 -31.46 9.53 -8.56
C THR A 259 -30.92 9.28 -9.97
N ASP A 260 -30.06 10.18 -10.46
CA ASP A 260 -29.40 10.08 -11.76
C ASP A 260 -27.89 10.14 -11.58
N THR A 261 -27.16 9.19 -12.16
CA THR A 261 -25.71 9.06 -11.98
C THR A 261 -24.91 10.16 -12.66
N ARG A 262 -25.42 10.73 -13.75
CA ARG A 262 -24.80 11.87 -14.45
C ARG A 262 -24.93 13.14 -13.61
N GLU A 263 -26.13 13.44 -13.11
CA GLU A 263 -26.36 14.59 -12.22
C GLU A 263 -25.54 14.47 -10.94
N MET A 264 -25.48 13.25 -10.38
CA MET A 264 -24.65 12.94 -9.22
C MET A 264 -23.17 13.21 -9.49
N ALA A 265 -22.63 12.70 -10.59
CA ALA A 265 -21.24 12.86 -10.97
C ALA A 265 -20.89 14.33 -11.26
N GLU A 266 -21.78 15.07 -11.94
CA GLU A 266 -21.59 16.50 -12.20
C GLU A 266 -21.60 17.31 -10.90
N CYS A 267 -22.53 17.05 -10.00
CA CYS A 267 -22.59 17.68 -8.68
C CYS A 267 -21.32 17.42 -7.89
N LEU A 268 -20.87 16.17 -7.80
CA LEU A 268 -19.66 15.78 -7.08
C LEU A 268 -18.38 16.43 -7.68
N ARG A 269 -18.29 16.57 -9.01
CA ARG A 269 -17.16 17.30 -9.65
C ARG A 269 -17.11 18.78 -9.26
N ASN A 270 -18.25 19.39 -9.00
CA ASN A 270 -18.37 20.80 -8.64
C ASN A 270 -18.28 21.07 -7.13
N ARG A 271 -18.25 20.05 -6.27
CA ARG A 271 -18.03 20.22 -4.83
C ARG A 271 -16.54 20.48 -4.56
N PRO A 272 -16.17 21.27 -3.53
CA PRO A 272 -14.79 21.30 -3.04
C PRO A 272 -14.32 19.89 -2.66
N GLY A 273 -13.07 19.53 -3.00
CA GLY A 273 -12.51 18.21 -2.70
C GLY A 273 -12.54 17.90 -1.20
N GLU A 274 -12.26 18.90 -0.37
CA GLU A 274 -12.28 18.82 1.09
C GLU A 274 -13.67 18.47 1.64
N VAL A 275 -14.74 18.95 1.00
CA VAL A 275 -16.13 18.62 1.38
C VAL A 275 -16.41 17.15 1.08
N ILE A 276 -15.92 16.63 -0.05
CA ILE A 276 -16.08 15.22 -0.43
C ILE A 276 -15.31 14.33 0.54
N VAL A 277 -14.05 14.64 0.82
CA VAL A 277 -13.20 13.87 1.76
C VAL A 277 -13.74 13.92 3.18
N ASN A 278 -14.22 15.09 3.64
CA ASN A 278 -14.82 15.21 4.96
C ASN A 278 -16.16 14.47 5.06
N GLY A 279 -16.90 14.34 3.97
CA GLY A 279 -18.15 13.60 3.91
C GLY A 279 -17.99 12.12 4.27
N GLN A 280 -16.86 11.49 3.90
CA GLN A 280 -16.63 10.09 4.27
C GLN A 280 -16.48 9.88 5.79
N VAL A 281 -15.98 10.88 6.54
CA VAL A 281 -15.82 10.78 7.99
C VAL A 281 -17.17 10.59 8.68
N GLN A 282 -18.26 11.15 8.11
CA GLN A 282 -19.62 10.99 8.62
C GLN A 282 -20.21 9.59 8.34
N MET A 283 -19.49 8.75 7.58
CA MET A 283 -19.91 7.38 7.27
C MET A 283 -19.25 6.34 8.18
N PHE A 284 -18.38 6.74 9.11
CA PHE A 284 -17.73 5.78 10.01
C PHE A 284 -18.74 5.23 11.03
N ASP A 285 -18.84 3.90 11.10
CA ASP A 285 -19.75 3.19 11.98
C ASP A 285 -19.32 3.23 13.45
N TRP A 286 -18.01 3.34 13.69
CA TRP A 286 -17.41 3.43 15.01
C TRP A 286 -16.12 4.27 14.97
N ASN A 287 -16.00 5.26 15.89
CA ASN A 287 -14.96 6.30 15.86
C ASN A 287 -13.50 5.79 15.92
N VAL A 288 -13.28 4.56 16.39
CA VAL A 288 -11.95 3.97 16.51
C VAL A 288 -11.66 2.91 15.43
N ASN A 289 -12.58 2.72 14.50
CA ASN A 289 -12.41 1.81 13.38
C ASN A 289 -12.56 2.57 12.04
N TRP A 290 -11.45 2.97 11.46
CA TRP A 290 -11.37 3.74 10.20
C TRP A 290 -11.18 2.84 8.97
N PHE A 291 -11.59 1.56 9.06
CA PHE A 291 -11.45 0.67 7.93
C PHE A 291 -12.36 1.11 6.76
N THR A 292 -11.93 0.81 5.67
CA THR A 292 -12.16 1.18 4.27
C THR A 292 -13.60 1.43 3.86
N MET A 293 -13.93 2.70 3.60
CA MET A 293 -15.23 3.09 3.02
C MET A 293 -15.20 3.04 1.48
N PHE A 294 -14.11 3.48 0.86
CA PHE A 294 -13.97 3.57 -0.58
C PHE A 294 -12.74 2.77 -1.03
N THR A 295 -12.98 1.64 -1.69
CA THR A 295 -11.96 0.67 -2.08
C THR A 295 -12.15 0.23 -3.52
N PRO A 296 -11.16 -0.47 -4.11
CA PRO A 296 -11.28 -1.06 -5.43
C PRO A 296 -12.57 -1.87 -5.62
N THR A 297 -13.07 -1.90 -6.85
CA THR A 297 -14.25 -2.67 -7.25
C THR A 297 -14.10 -3.21 -8.67
N ALA A 298 -14.88 -4.22 -9.05
CA ALA A 298 -15.01 -4.62 -10.43
C ALA A 298 -15.78 -3.54 -11.20
N GLU A 299 -15.22 -3.06 -12.31
CA GLU A 299 -15.82 -2.00 -13.12
C GLU A 299 -16.89 -2.55 -14.06
N ALA A 300 -17.90 -1.73 -14.36
CA ALA A 300 -18.99 -2.10 -15.25
C ALA A 300 -18.50 -2.44 -16.67
N PRO A 301 -19.18 -3.35 -17.38
CA PRO A 301 -18.81 -3.73 -18.76
C PRO A 301 -18.81 -2.56 -19.76
N SER A 302 -19.53 -1.47 -19.48
CA SER A 302 -19.56 -0.25 -20.29
C SER A 302 -18.28 0.59 -20.23
N VAL A 303 -17.40 0.35 -19.23
CA VAL A 303 -16.16 1.10 -19.05
C VAL A 303 -15.12 0.70 -20.10
N LYS A 304 -14.59 1.68 -20.84
CA LYS A 304 -13.69 1.43 -21.98
C LYS A 304 -12.32 0.87 -21.58
N ASN A 305 -11.73 1.39 -20.52
CA ASN A 305 -10.40 1.00 -20.01
C ASN A 305 -10.51 0.53 -18.57
N PRO A 306 -11.14 -0.63 -18.30
CA PRO A 306 -11.31 -1.10 -16.95
C PRO A 306 -9.96 -1.50 -16.37
N PHE A 307 -9.73 -1.13 -15.11
CA PHE A 307 -8.61 -1.65 -14.34
C PHE A 307 -8.87 -3.08 -13.91
N LEU A 308 -10.11 -3.37 -13.50
CA LEU A 308 -10.55 -4.67 -13.01
C LEU A 308 -11.93 -5.01 -13.58
N THR A 309 -12.06 -6.15 -14.26
CA THR A 309 -13.31 -6.60 -14.90
C THR A 309 -14.02 -7.70 -14.12
N LYS A 310 -13.33 -8.32 -13.16
CA LYS A 310 -13.82 -9.42 -12.31
C LYS A 310 -13.37 -9.19 -10.89
N TYR A 311 -14.06 -9.80 -9.93
CA TYR A 311 -13.56 -9.84 -8.56
C TYR A 311 -12.19 -10.54 -8.49
N PRO A 312 -11.29 -10.09 -7.60
CA PRO A 312 -9.91 -10.57 -7.55
C PRO A 312 -9.80 -12.08 -7.40
N TYR A 313 -10.64 -12.68 -6.56
CA TYR A 313 -10.64 -14.13 -6.36
C TYR A 313 -11.03 -14.87 -7.63
N THR A 314 -12.11 -14.45 -8.31
CA THR A 314 -12.56 -15.05 -9.58
C THR A 314 -11.48 -14.91 -10.67
N ALA A 315 -10.91 -13.70 -10.83
CA ALA A 315 -9.83 -13.47 -11.80
C ALA A 315 -8.63 -14.40 -11.56
N SER A 316 -8.24 -14.54 -10.28
CA SER A 316 -7.12 -15.40 -9.89
C SER A 316 -7.39 -16.88 -10.12
N GLN A 317 -8.62 -17.37 -9.83
CA GLN A 317 -9.02 -18.75 -10.08
C GLN A 317 -9.09 -19.07 -11.57
N ASP A 318 -9.49 -18.11 -12.40
CA ASP A 318 -9.47 -18.24 -13.86
C ASP A 318 -8.05 -18.23 -14.44
N GLY A 319 -7.04 -17.85 -13.65
CA GLY A 319 -5.67 -17.68 -14.11
C GLY A 319 -5.43 -16.35 -14.87
N ASP A 320 -6.37 -15.41 -14.75
CA ASP A 320 -6.28 -14.06 -15.35
C ASP A 320 -5.29 -13.19 -14.57
N MET A 321 -4.02 -13.58 -14.54
CA MET A 321 -2.97 -12.84 -13.85
C MET A 321 -1.68 -12.78 -14.65
N GLN A 322 -0.87 -11.75 -14.40
CA GLN A 322 0.48 -11.67 -14.94
C GLN A 322 1.36 -12.73 -14.27
N ALA A 323 1.95 -13.63 -15.08
CA ALA A 323 2.76 -14.73 -14.59
C ALA A 323 4.21 -14.27 -14.34
N VAL A 324 4.46 -13.65 -13.18
CA VAL A 324 5.77 -13.22 -12.70
C VAL A 324 5.96 -13.64 -11.23
N PRO A 325 7.22 -13.81 -10.74
CA PRO A 325 7.49 -14.22 -9.36
C PRO A 325 6.88 -13.28 -8.31
N LEU A 326 6.48 -13.84 -7.14
CA LEU A 326 5.87 -13.13 -6.02
C LEU A 326 6.53 -13.49 -4.70
N ILE A 327 6.82 -12.47 -3.87
CA ILE A 327 6.98 -12.61 -2.43
C ILE A 327 5.73 -12.02 -1.77
N THR A 328 5.19 -12.70 -0.74
CA THR A 328 4.18 -12.11 0.13
C THR A 328 4.52 -12.36 1.59
N SER A 329 4.02 -11.52 2.50
CA SER A 329 4.40 -11.59 3.91
C SER A 329 3.28 -11.22 4.85
N VAL A 330 3.50 -11.57 6.12
CA VAL A 330 2.77 -11.06 7.28
C VAL A 330 3.72 -10.82 8.43
N THR A 331 3.30 -9.99 9.39
CA THR A 331 3.94 -9.90 10.70
C THR A 331 3.30 -10.89 11.68
N SER A 332 3.91 -11.11 12.86
CA SER A 332 3.38 -12.06 13.85
C SER A 332 2.11 -11.57 14.52
N GLU A 333 1.96 -10.26 14.76
CA GLU A 333 0.80 -9.64 15.41
C GLU A 333 0.17 -8.56 14.49
N GLU A 334 -0.20 -8.93 13.26
CA GLU A 334 -0.87 -8.03 12.28
C GLU A 334 -2.04 -7.27 12.89
N GLY A 335 -2.83 -7.92 13.75
CA GLY A 335 -4.03 -7.37 14.37
C GLY A 335 -3.77 -6.26 15.38
N LEU A 336 -2.52 -5.99 15.76
CA LEU A 336 -2.18 -4.77 16.49
C LEU A 336 -2.55 -3.50 15.70
N TYR A 337 -2.69 -3.62 14.40
CA TYR A 337 -3.45 -2.69 13.59
C TYR A 337 -4.87 -3.26 13.37
N PRO A 338 -5.96 -2.74 14.04
CA PRO A 338 -6.05 -1.53 14.86
C PRO A 338 -6.00 -1.74 16.39
N ALA A 339 -5.81 -2.97 16.89
CA ALA A 339 -6.01 -3.30 18.32
C ALA A 339 -5.15 -2.50 19.31
N ALA A 340 -3.95 -2.03 18.90
CA ALA A 340 -3.13 -1.18 19.78
C ALA A 340 -3.85 0.13 20.16
N ALA A 341 -4.60 0.73 19.23
CA ALA A 341 -5.43 1.89 19.52
C ALA A 341 -6.60 1.55 20.46
N TYR A 342 -7.17 0.33 20.32
CA TYR A 342 -8.26 -0.11 21.21
C TYR A 342 -7.79 -0.30 22.65
N GLN A 343 -6.57 -0.81 22.84
CA GLN A 343 -5.99 -0.98 24.18
C GLN A 343 -5.53 0.35 24.80
N ALA A 344 -5.10 1.30 23.97
CA ALA A 344 -4.61 2.60 24.45
C ALA A 344 -5.70 3.49 25.05
N ASP A 345 -6.95 3.36 24.61
CA ASP A 345 -8.10 4.06 25.23
C ASP A 345 -8.87 3.08 26.14
N PRO A 346 -8.88 3.32 27.47
CA PRO A 346 -9.51 2.42 28.42
C PRO A 346 -11.03 2.25 28.25
N LYS A 347 -11.68 3.07 27.43
CA LYS A 347 -13.12 2.99 27.16
C LYS A 347 -13.46 2.04 26.02
N VAL A 348 -12.51 1.78 25.13
CA VAL A 348 -12.78 1.10 23.86
C VAL A 348 -13.04 -0.39 24.03
N LEU A 349 -12.21 -1.13 24.78
CA LEU A 349 -12.46 -2.57 25.02
C LEU A 349 -13.77 -2.83 25.78
N PRO A 350 -14.14 -2.07 26.83
CA PRO A 350 -15.46 -2.21 27.46
C PRO A 350 -16.64 -1.88 26.52
N ASP A 351 -16.53 -0.86 25.67
CA ASP A 351 -17.57 -0.54 24.68
C ASP A 351 -17.69 -1.65 23.62
N LEU A 352 -16.55 -2.17 23.16
CA LEU A 352 -16.51 -3.29 22.23
C LEU A 352 -17.16 -4.54 22.82
N GLU A 353 -16.92 -4.85 24.10
CA GLU A 353 -17.59 -5.97 24.79
C GLU A 353 -19.09 -5.76 24.88
N ALA A 354 -19.50 -4.58 25.33
CA ALA A 354 -20.93 -4.25 25.53
C ALA A 354 -21.73 -4.30 24.22
N ARG A 355 -21.08 -4.07 23.08
CA ARG A 355 -21.67 -3.98 21.74
C ARG A 355 -21.09 -5.02 20.78
N TRP A 356 -20.59 -6.15 21.29
CA TRP A 356 -19.84 -7.13 20.49
C TRP A 356 -20.58 -7.58 19.23
N GLU A 357 -21.88 -7.94 19.34
CA GLU A 357 -22.66 -8.42 18.19
C GLU A 357 -22.81 -7.35 17.10
N ASP A 358 -22.92 -6.08 17.50
CA ASP A 358 -23.06 -4.96 16.59
C ASP A 358 -21.73 -4.53 15.97
N LEU A 359 -20.65 -4.54 16.76
CA LEU A 359 -19.34 -4.02 16.32
C LEU A 359 -18.46 -5.07 15.62
N ALA A 360 -18.62 -6.36 15.94
CA ALA A 360 -17.85 -7.42 15.30
C ALA A 360 -17.99 -7.41 13.77
N VAL A 361 -19.16 -7.05 13.24
CA VAL A 361 -19.44 -6.96 11.81
C VAL A 361 -18.53 -5.94 11.09
N TYR A 362 -18.15 -4.88 11.79
CA TYR A 362 -17.31 -3.80 11.27
C TYR A 362 -15.83 -4.07 11.50
N ILE A 363 -15.42 -4.49 12.70
CA ILE A 363 -13.99 -4.74 12.98
C ILE A 363 -13.43 -5.95 12.23
N PHE A 364 -14.29 -6.91 11.86
CA PHE A 364 -13.93 -8.08 11.03
C PHE A 364 -14.42 -7.97 9.58
N GLU A 365 -14.95 -6.81 9.18
CA GLU A 365 -15.33 -6.48 7.79
C GLU A 365 -16.24 -7.55 7.12
N TYR A 366 -17.37 -7.88 7.77
CA TYR A 366 -18.36 -8.78 7.17
C TYR A 366 -19.79 -8.21 7.14
N ASN A 367 -19.96 -6.91 7.40
CA ASN A 367 -21.24 -6.21 7.36
C ASN A 367 -21.93 -6.27 5.99
N ASN A 368 -21.16 -6.39 4.90
CA ASN A 368 -21.69 -6.44 3.53
C ASN A 368 -21.63 -7.83 2.89
N THR A 369 -21.01 -8.82 3.54
CA THR A 369 -20.72 -10.14 2.98
C THR A 369 -21.38 -11.29 3.72
N LEU A 370 -22.21 -10.98 4.74
CA LEU A 370 -22.96 -11.96 5.51
C LEU A 370 -24.40 -11.49 5.74
N PRO A 371 -25.41 -12.35 5.51
CA PRO A 371 -26.82 -12.03 5.79
C PRO A 371 -27.05 -11.62 7.24
N LEU A 372 -27.89 -10.61 7.48
CA LEU A 372 -28.15 -10.04 8.81
C LEU A 372 -28.47 -11.10 9.87
N LYS A 373 -29.29 -12.12 9.52
CA LYS A 373 -29.71 -13.19 10.43
C LYS A 373 -28.57 -14.09 10.95
N LEU A 374 -27.40 -14.05 10.29
CA LEU A 374 -26.24 -14.87 10.65
C LEU A 374 -25.18 -14.10 11.45
N ARG A 375 -25.23 -12.77 11.46
CA ARG A 375 -24.16 -11.92 12.00
C ARG A 375 -23.89 -12.16 13.48
N ALA A 376 -24.91 -12.19 14.31
CA ALA A 376 -24.75 -12.44 15.75
C ALA A 376 -24.15 -13.83 16.03
N SER A 377 -24.61 -14.87 15.32
CA SER A 377 -24.07 -16.23 15.49
C SER A 377 -22.61 -16.33 15.03
N VAL A 378 -22.19 -15.59 14.01
CA VAL A 378 -20.81 -15.53 13.55
C VAL A 378 -19.94 -14.73 14.54
N ALA A 379 -20.43 -13.59 15.05
CA ALA A 379 -19.76 -12.86 16.13
C ALA A 379 -19.47 -13.75 17.34
N GLN A 380 -20.45 -14.57 17.75
CA GLN A 380 -20.26 -15.54 18.86
C GLN A 380 -19.22 -16.63 18.52
N LYS A 381 -19.27 -17.20 17.30
CA LYS A 381 -18.26 -18.19 16.87
C LYS A 381 -16.85 -17.64 16.89
N ILE A 382 -16.64 -16.38 16.48
CA ILE A 382 -15.33 -15.72 16.53
C ILE A 382 -14.89 -15.58 18.00
N LYS A 383 -15.79 -15.14 18.88
CA LYS A 383 -15.52 -15.02 20.31
C LYS A 383 -15.16 -16.36 20.95
N ASP A 384 -15.91 -17.41 20.63
CA ASP A 384 -15.64 -18.75 21.12
C ASP A 384 -14.27 -19.28 20.65
N HIS A 385 -13.92 -19.05 19.39
CA HIS A 385 -12.69 -19.58 18.80
C HIS A 385 -11.42 -18.88 19.28
N TYR A 386 -11.45 -17.56 19.44
CA TYR A 386 -10.25 -16.76 19.74
C TYR A 386 -10.18 -16.27 21.19
N LEU A 387 -11.31 -16.14 21.86
CA LEU A 387 -11.42 -15.63 23.23
C LEU A 387 -11.91 -16.69 24.23
N ASP A 388 -12.04 -17.95 23.82
CA ASP A 388 -12.62 -19.05 24.65
C ASP A 388 -14.04 -18.70 25.17
N GLY A 389 -14.82 -17.93 24.44
CA GLY A 389 -16.15 -17.44 24.86
C GLY A 389 -16.13 -16.41 25.98
N LYS A 390 -14.96 -15.95 26.41
CA LYS A 390 -14.81 -14.96 27.48
C LYS A 390 -15.09 -13.53 26.97
N PRO A 391 -15.41 -12.59 27.88
CA PRO A 391 -15.57 -11.17 27.54
C PRO A 391 -14.30 -10.58 26.90
N VAL A 392 -14.49 -9.63 25.98
CA VAL A 392 -13.39 -8.82 25.43
C VAL A 392 -12.81 -7.96 26.56
N GLY A 393 -11.52 -8.06 26.78
CA GLY A 393 -10.83 -7.33 27.83
C GLY A 393 -9.33 -7.62 27.82
N GLN A 394 -8.64 -7.18 28.86
CA GLN A 394 -7.18 -7.32 28.97
C GLN A 394 -6.74 -8.78 28.91
N ASP A 395 -7.46 -9.71 29.55
CA ASP A 395 -7.10 -11.14 29.62
C ASP A 395 -7.33 -11.89 28.29
N THR A 396 -8.11 -11.32 27.38
CA THR A 396 -8.43 -11.89 26.06
C THR A 396 -7.88 -11.05 24.91
N TYR A 397 -7.08 -10.04 25.22
CA TYR A 397 -6.56 -9.10 24.23
C TYR A 397 -5.71 -9.76 23.15
N ASP A 398 -4.83 -10.68 23.52
CA ASP A 398 -3.99 -11.41 22.55
C ASP A 398 -4.85 -12.24 21.58
N GLY A 399 -5.94 -12.82 22.06
CA GLY A 399 -6.91 -13.52 21.21
C GLY A 399 -7.61 -12.57 20.22
N LEU A 400 -7.98 -11.36 20.67
CA LEU A 400 -8.53 -10.32 19.79
C LEU A 400 -7.52 -9.87 18.73
N VAL A 401 -6.26 -9.63 19.11
CA VAL A 401 -5.18 -9.29 18.17
C VAL A 401 -5.00 -10.40 17.14
N GLN A 402 -4.99 -11.67 17.57
CA GLN A 402 -4.87 -12.78 16.64
C GLN A 402 -6.08 -12.88 15.70
N ALA A 403 -7.31 -12.73 16.20
CA ALA A 403 -8.52 -12.76 15.40
C ALA A 403 -8.51 -11.68 14.29
N LEU A 404 -8.16 -10.45 14.66
CA LEU A 404 -8.04 -9.34 13.72
C LEU A 404 -6.93 -9.59 12.69
N GLY A 405 -5.75 -10.05 13.13
CA GLY A 405 -4.62 -10.34 12.27
C GLY A 405 -4.92 -11.46 11.26
N ASP A 406 -5.53 -12.53 11.71
CA ASP A 406 -5.89 -13.66 10.84
C ASP A 406 -6.96 -13.26 9.81
N ARG A 407 -8.02 -12.57 10.25
CA ARG A 407 -9.12 -12.15 9.38
C ARG A 407 -8.72 -11.13 8.35
N LEU A 408 -8.05 -10.08 8.80
CA LEU A 408 -7.79 -8.91 7.96
C LEU A 408 -6.57 -9.12 7.03
N PHE A 409 -5.62 -9.99 7.42
CA PHE A 409 -4.36 -10.15 6.71
C PHE A 409 -3.99 -11.62 6.45
N SER A 410 -3.66 -12.39 7.49
CA SER A 410 -2.88 -13.63 7.36
C SER A 410 -3.58 -14.71 6.53
N ALA A 411 -4.88 -14.96 6.76
CA ALA A 411 -5.63 -15.96 6.01
C ALA A 411 -5.63 -15.67 4.50
N ASN A 412 -5.80 -14.41 4.13
CA ASN A 412 -5.91 -13.98 2.74
C ASN A 412 -4.54 -13.85 2.04
N VAL A 413 -3.46 -13.56 2.78
CA VAL A 413 -2.08 -13.64 2.30
C VAL A 413 -1.70 -15.09 2.02
N GLY A 414 -2.08 -16.03 2.89
CA GLY A 414 -1.91 -17.47 2.65
C GLY A 414 -2.66 -17.94 1.40
N LYS A 415 -3.92 -17.51 1.21
CA LYS A 415 -4.70 -17.78 -0.02
C LYS A 415 -4.00 -17.24 -1.27
N LEU A 416 -3.52 -16.00 -1.22
CA LEU A 416 -2.80 -15.40 -2.33
C LEU A 416 -1.59 -16.25 -2.72
N ALA A 417 -0.75 -16.63 -1.75
CA ALA A 417 0.44 -17.41 -2.01
C ALA A 417 0.13 -18.77 -2.67
N GLN A 418 -0.86 -19.50 -2.14
CA GLN A 418 -1.28 -20.79 -2.67
C GLN A 418 -1.86 -20.70 -4.08
N ILE A 419 -2.78 -19.74 -4.33
CA ILE A 419 -3.42 -19.55 -5.63
C ILE A 419 -2.39 -19.06 -6.66
N HIS A 420 -1.53 -18.12 -6.30
CA HIS A 420 -0.48 -17.63 -7.19
C HIS A 420 0.46 -18.77 -7.60
N ALA A 421 0.98 -19.54 -6.66
CA ALA A 421 1.84 -20.69 -6.95
C ALA A 421 1.16 -21.70 -7.88
N GLN A 422 -0.13 -21.98 -7.66
CA GLN A 422 -0.89 -22.96 -8.43
C GLN A 422 -1.26 -22.48 -9.84
N LYS A 423 -1.63 -21.20 -9.99
CA LYS A 423 -2.21 -20.68 -11.24
C LYS A 423 -1.19 -20.01 -12.15
N SER A 424 -0.20 -19.31 -11.58
CA SER A 424 0.85 -18.65 -12.36
C SER A 424 2.01 -19.56 -12.70
N LEU A 425 2.23 -20.62 -11.91
CA LEU A 425 3.39 -21.52 -11.98
C LEU A 425 4.73 -20.80 -11.84
N GLN A 426 4.72 -19.60 -11.26
CA GLN A 426 5.91 -18.79 -11.00
C GLN A 426 6.39 -18.95 -9.57
N PRO A 427 7.70 -18.76 -9.30
CA PRO A 427 8.23 -18.79 -7.95
C PRO A 427 7.43 -17.91 -6.99
N THR A 428 6.93 -18.51 -5.92
CA THR A 428 6.17 -17.84 -4.87
C THR A 428 6.85 -18.10 -3.54
N TYR A 429 7.12 -17.04 -2.80
CA TYR A 429 7.77 -17.11 -1.49
C TYR A 429 6.91 -16.43 -0.44
N VAL A 430 6.94 -16.98 0.79
CA VAL A 430 6.22 -16.39 1.92
C VAL A 430 7.18 -16.20 3.08
N TYR A 431 7.09 -15.06 3.79
CA TYR A 431 7.73 -14.91 5.07
C TYR A 431 6.77 -14.40 6.15
N ARG A 432 7.10 -14.70 7.41
CA ARG A 432 6.50 -14.10 8.59
C ARG A 432 7.58 -13.34 9.36
N PHE A 433 7.36 -12.05 9.59
CA PHE A 433 8.25 -11.19 10.36
C PHE A 433 7.80 -11.19 11.83
N SER A 434 8.68 -11.59 12.73
CA SER A 434 8.43 -11.68 14.18
C SER A 434 9.57 -11.10 15.01
N TYR A 435 10.31 -10.15 14.46
CA TYR A 435 11.38 -9.43 15.15
C TYR A 435 10.87 -8.08 15.68
N ARG A 436 10.82 -7.93 17.00
CA ARG A 436 10.47 -6.66 17.65
C ARG A 436 11.70 -5.74 17.69
N TRP A 437 11.73 -4.75 16.80
CA TRP A 437 12.75 -3.72 16.77
C TRP A 437 12.36 -2.51 17.62
N GLN A 438 13.20 -1.49 17.69
CA GLN A 438 13.03 -0.34 18.60
C GLN A 438 11.68 0.36 18.42
N TYR A 439 11.20 0.50 17.19
CA TYR A 439 9.95 1.15 16.87
C TYR A 439 8.92 0.13 16.38
N SER A 440 7.64 0.48 16.45
CA SER A 440 6.55 -0.30 15.89
C SER A 440 5.45 0.61 15.39
N PHE A 441 4.76 0.20 14.36
CA PHE A 441 3.57 0.89 13.87
C PHE A 441 2.47 0.95 14.94
N SER A 442 2.41 -0.05 15.84
CA SER A 442 1.51 -0.03 17.00
C SER A 442 1.71 1.19 17.91
N ASN A 443 2.95 1.67 18.08
CA ASN A 443 3.23 2.87 18.87
C ASN A 443 2.59 4.13 18.26
N LEU A 444 2.61 4.24 16.91
CA LEU A 444 1.94 5.32 16.21
C LEU A 444 0.41 5.26 16.42
N MET A 445 -0.17 4.06 16.30
CA MET A 445 -1.62 3.85 16.47
C MET A 445 -2.07 4.09 17.90
N ALA A 446 -1.33 3.62 18.87
CA ALA A 446 -1.60 3.79 20.30
C ALA A 446 -1.20 5.17 20.85
N ARG A 447 -0.42 5.96 20.09
CA ARG A 447 0.14 7.26 20.49
C ARG A 447 0.92 7.19 21.81
N ASN A 448 1.64 6.10 22.02
CA ASN A 448 2.51 5.87 23.17
C ASN A 448 3.68 4.95 22.80
N GLU A 449 4.61 4.71 23.73
CA GLU A 449 5.82 3.92 23.50
C GLU A 449 5.76 2.51 24.13
N ASN A 450 4.57 2.03 24.50
CA ASN A 450 4.42 0.69 25.07
C ASN A 450 4.80 -0.38 24.04
N ASP A 451 5.36 -1.47 24.54
CA ASP A 451 5.61 -2.65 23.70
C ASP A 451 4.34 -3.49 23.58
N TYR A 452 3.76 -3.49 22.39
CA TYR A 452 2.57 -4.29 22.06
C TYR A 452 2.93 -5.56 21.30
N GLY A 453 4.17 -5.69 20.79
CA GLY A 453 4.58 -6.79 19.91
C GLY A 453 4.99 -6.32 18.51
N VAL A 454 4.93 -7.22 17.53
CA VAL A 454 5.38 -7.00 16.13
C VAL A 454 4.17 -6.71 15.25
N SER A 455 3.88 -5.43 15.08
CA SER A 455 2.68 -4.94 14.43
C SER A 455 2.74 -5.02 12.90
N HIS A 456 1.57 -4.91 12.29
CA HIS A 456 1.41 -4.60 10.87
C HIS A 456 2.40 -3.54 10.39
N ALA A 457 3.08 -3.78 9.27
CA ALA A 457 4.07 -2.91 8.63
C ALA A 457 5.43 -2.74 9.37
N ASP A 458 5.70 -3.42 10.48
CA ASP A 458 6.96 -3.24 11.23
C ASP A 458 8.21 -3.63 10.44
N ASP A 459 8.13 -4.58 9.52
CA ASP A 459 9.19 -4.92 8.58
C ASP A 459 9.41 -3.81 7.54
N VAL A 460 8.34 -3.22 7.06
CA VAL A 460 8.35 -2.22 5.99
C VAL A 460 8.90 -0.88 6.46
N ILE A 461 8.50 -0.42 7.64
CA ILE A 461 9.02 0.84 8.20
C ILE A 461 10.51 0.75 8.52
N LEU A 462 11.04 -0.45 8.77
CA LEU A 462 12.46 -0.70 8.95
C LEU A 462 13.23 -0.68 7.61
N ILE A 463 12.62 -1.19 6.52
CA ILE A 463 13.24 -1.23 5.18
C ILE A 463 13.27 0.16 4.54
N TYR A 464 12.12 0.86 4.52
CA TYR A 464 11.90 2.04 3.68
C TYR A 464 11.98 3.37 4.44
N ASN A 465 12.60 3.38 5.60
CA ASN A 465 12.80 4.58 6.42
C ASN A 465 11.54 5.46 6.54
N TYR A 466 10.49 4.89 7.09
CA TYR A 466 9.29 5.63 7.44
C TYR A 466 9.62 6.60 8.59
N HIS A 467 9.54 7.88 8.34
CA HIS A 467 9.92 8.92 9.31
C HIS A 467 9.01 8.88 10.56
N PRO A 468 9.55 8.96 11.78
CA PRO A 468 10.92 9.26 12.28
C PRO A 468 11.68 8.03 12.81
N SER A 469 11.68 6.94 12.12
CA SER A 469 12.06 5.61 12.62
C SER A 469 13.55 5.28 12.55
N ASP A 470 14.45 6.21 12.81
CA ASP A 470 15.87 5.91 12.77
C ASP A 470 16.33 5.22 14.08
N THR A 471 16.88 4.00 13.96
CA THR A 471 17.37 3.22 15.08
C THR A 471 18.90 3.26 15.17
N THR A 472 19.44 3.25 16.39
CA THR A 472 20.87 3.12 16.67
C THR A 472 21.23 1.76 17.27
N ARG A 473 20.24 0.88 17.52
CA ARG A 473 20.48 -0.46 18.08
C ARG A 473 21.19 -1.35 17.06
N PRO A 474 22.36 -1.96 17.41
CA PRO A 474 23.14 -2.75 16.44
C PRO A 474 22.35 -3.91 15.80
N GLU A 475 21.46 -4.56 16.56
CA GLU A 475 20.65 -5.66 16.05
C GLU A 475 19.60 -5.18 15.05
N ASP A 476 18.98 -4.02 15.29
CA ASP A 476 18.01 -3.42 14.36
C ASP A 476 18.71 -3.01 13.07
N LEU A 477 19.92 -2.42 13.16
CA LEU A 477 20.73 -2.09 11.99
C LEU A 477 21.08 -3.33 11.17
N GLN A 478 21.44 -4.44 11.85
CA GLN A 478 21.70 -5.72 11.19
C GLN A 478 20.43 -6.30 10.57
N MET A 479 19.28 -6.19 11.25
CA MET A 479 18.00 -6.67 10.73
C MET A 479 17.57 -5.87 9.48
N ARG A 480 17.73 -4.54 9.52
CA ARG A 480 17.50 -3.67 8.37
C ARG A 480 18.38 -4.09 7.17
N ASP A 481 19.68 -4.27 7.38
CA ASP A 481 20.58 -4.72 6.30
C ASP A 481 20.17 -6.09 5.75
N THR A 482 19.72 -7.02 6.61
CA THR A 482 19.22 -8.34 6.21
C THR A 482 17.98 -8.23 5.29
N LEU A 483 17.03 -7.37 5.65
CA LEU A 483 15.82 -7.16 4.83
C LEU A 483 16.14 -6.38 3.54
N LEU A 484 17.07 -5.41 3.58
CA LEU A 484 17.54 -4.73 2.37
C LEU A 484 18.23 -5.70 1.39
N ASP A 485 19.02 -6.66 1.89
CA ASP A 485 19.65 -7.69 1.07
C ASP A 485 18.62 -8.64 0.46
N MET A 486 17.55 -8.95 1.19
CA MET A 486 16.41 -9.71 0.66
C MET A 486 15.77 -8.98 -0.54
N VAL A 487 15.41 -7.71 -0.36
CA VAL A 487 14.79 -6.91 -1.43
C VAL A 487 15.75 -6.77 -2.61
N TYR A 488 17.02 -6.45 -2.36
CA TYR A 488 18.03 -6.25 -3.39
C TYR A 488 18.33 -7.53 -4.19
N SER A 489 18.53 -8.67 -3.51
CA SER A 489 18.78 -9.94 -4.20
C SER A 489 17.60 -10.37 -5.04
N TYR A 490 16.38 -10.19 -4.53
CA TYR A 490 15.16 -10.49 -5.28
C TYR A 490 14.98 -9.55 -6.47
N ALA A 491 15.19 -8.25 -6.30
CA ALA A 491 15.12 -7.27 -7.38
C ALA A 491 16.13 -7.55 -8.50
N THR A 492 17.31 -8.08 -8.15
CA THR A 492 18.40 -8.35 -9.10
C THR A 492 18.24 -9.70 -9.80
N THR A 493 17.85 -10.75 -9.06
CA THR A 493 17.94 -12.15 -9.55
C THR A 493 16.59 -12.86 -9.65
N GLY A 494 15.53 -12.33 -9.06
CA GLY A 494 14.23 -13.01 -8.89
C GLY A 494 14.23 -14.07 -7.78
N VAL A 495 15.35 -14.25 -7.06
CA VAL A 495 15.49 -15.20 -5.96
C VAL A 495 15.86 -14.43 -4.68
N PRO A 496 15.00 -14.42 -3.65
CA PRO A 496 15.32 -13.72 -2.41
C PRO A 496 16.43 -14.45 -1.64
N LYS A 497 17.36 -13.70 -1.07
CA LYS A 497 18.43 -14.23 -0.22
C LYS A 497 18.44 -13.46 1.11
N LEU A 498 18.47 -14.21 2.20
CA LEU A 498 18.63 -13.70 3.55
C LEU A 498 19.98 -14.18 4.07
N PRO A 499 20.83 -13.28 4.56
CA PRO A 499 22.11 -13.68 5.20
C PRO A 499 21.85 -14.64 6.37
N ASN A 500 22.70 -15.66 6.50
CA ASN A 500 22.65 -16.64 7.60
C ASN A 500 21.32 -17.40 7.74
N SER A 501 20.56 -17.55 6.64
CA SER A 501 19.30 -18.29 6.62
C SER A 501 19.44 -19.67 5.97
N PRO A 502 18.53 -20.60 6.26
CA PRO A 502 18.35 -21.79 5.43
C PRO A 502 17.92 -21.39 4.00
N THR A 503 18.00 -22.34 3.06
CA THR A 503 17.43 -22.16 1.73
C THR A 503 15.94 -21.85 1.86
N TRP A 504 15.52 -20.72 1.28
CA TRP A 504 14.11 -20.31 1.29
C TRP A 504 13.33 -21.12 0.26
N SER A 505 12.48 -22.02 0.74
CA SER A 505 11.65 -22.87 -0.13
C SER A 505 10.52 -22.07 -0.76
N GLN A 506 10.23 -22.38 -2.02
CA GLN A 506 9.04 -21.85 -2.70
C GLN A 506 7.78 -22.57 -2.22
N VAL A 507 6.65 -21.88 -2.29
CA VAL A 507 5.32 -22.47 -2.09
C VAL A 507 5.08 -23.56 -3.15
N LYS A 508 4.69 -24.75 -2.71
CA LYS A 508 4.44 -25.89 -3.60
C LYS A 508 3.03 -25.82 -4.17
N PRO A 509 2.86 -25.81 -5.51
CA PRO A 509 1.54 -25.78 -6.13
C PRO A 509 0.66 -26.95 -5.67
N GLY A 510 -0.60 -26.65 -5.30
CA GLY A 510 -1.61 -27.67 -4.96
C GLY A 510 -1.40 -28.40 -3.63
N GLN A 511 -0.41 -28.03 -2.82
CA GLN A 511 -0.24 -28.59 -1.49
C GLN A 511 -1.06 -27.79 -0.46
N PRO A 512 -1.70 -28.47 0.53
CA PRO A 512 -2.43 -27.78 1.60
C PRO A 512 -1.49 -27.03 2.55
N GLU A 513 -0.29 -27.56 2.78
CA GLU A 513 0.72 -26.93 3.63
C GLU A 513 1.39 -25.75 2.91
N LEU A 514 1.50 -24.65 3.63
CA LEU A 514 2.19 -23.44 3.20
C LEU A 514 3.56 -23.37 3.87
N ASP A 515 4.62 -23.55 3.06
CA ASP A 515 6.00 -23.34 3.50
C ASP A 515 6.29 -21.84 3.56
N TYR A 516 6.89 -21.36 4.65
CA TYR A 516 7.29 -19.97 4.83
C TYR A 516 8.58 -19.85 5.64
N ILE A 517 9.29 -18.75 5.47
CA ILE A 517 10.44 -18.42 6.32
C ILE A 517 9.99 -17.50 7.44
N GLU A 518 10.35 -17.83 8.69
CA GLU A 518 10.15 -16.95 9.84
C GLU A 518 11.42 -16.16 10.12
N ILE A 519 11.26 -14.83 10.22
CA ILE A 519 12.34 -13.87 10.47
C ILE A 519 12.11 -13.30 11.88
N ALA A 520 12.70 -13.96 12.89
CA ALA A 520 12.57 -13.58 14.30
C ALA A 520 13.81 -12.84 14.84
N GLY A 521 14.73 -12.46 13.97
CA GLY A 521 15.94 -11.72 14.27
C GLY A 521 17.03 -11.98 13.24
N PRO A 522 18.07 -11.16 13.15
CA PRO A 522 19.11 -11.26 12.12
C PRO A 522 19.90 -12.58 12.15
N LYS A 523 19.83 -13.32 13.28
CA LYS A 523 20.46 -14.64 13.47
C LYS A 523 19.45 -15.73 13.79
N ASN A 524 18.14 -15.41 13.78
CA ASN A 524 17.06 -16.36 14.07
C ASN A 524 16.07 -16.39 12.90
N ILE A 525 16.51 -17.01 11.81
CA ILE A 525 15.75 -17.15 10.57
C ILE A 525 15.56 -18.65 10.31
N LYS A 526 14.31 -19.11 10.19
CA LYS A 526 13.97 -20.56 10.10
C LYS A 526 12.89 -20.82 9.07
N MET A 527 13.01 -21.92 8.33
CA MET A 527 11.90 -22.45 7.54
C MET A 527 10.85 -23.07 8.48
N LYS A 528 9.60 -22.80 8.20
CA LYS A 528 8.41 -23.37 8.86
C LYS A 528 7.38 -23.77 7.82
N SER A 529 6.39 -24.56 8.26
CA SER A 529 5.24 -24.95 7.45
C SER A 529 3.96 -24.83 8.28
N SER A 530 2.85 -24.55 7.64
CA SER A 530 1.53 -24.45 8.27
C SER A 530 0.47 -25.09 7.38
N ALA A 531 -0.29 -26.02 7.95
CA ALA A 531 -1.46 -26.62 7.29
C ALA A 531 -2.68 -25.68 7.29
N ASP A 532 -2.68 -24.67 8.17
CA ASP A 532 -3.77 -23.71 8.34
C ASP A 532 -3.22 -22.30 8.65
N PHE A 533 -2.58 -21.71 7.65
CA PHE A 533 -1.96 -20.37 7.78
C PHE A 533 -3.03 -19.30 7.98
N GLY A 534 -2.93 -18.52 9.08
CA GLY A 534 -3.91 -17.48 9.43
C GLY A 534 -5.29 -18.04 9.79
N LYS A 535 -5.37 -19.31 10.29
CA LYS A 535 -6.66 -19.96 10.61
C LYS A 535 -7.68 -19.91 9.47
N LYS A 536 -7.17 -20.04 8.24
CA LYS A 536 -7.96 -19.95 7.01
C LYS A 536 -9.18 -20.88 7.03
N LEU A 537 -9.02 -22.13 7.53
CA LEU A 537 -10.11 -23.11 7.58
C LEU A 537 -11.26 -22.66 8.48
N PHE A 538 -10.96 -22.02 9.61
CA PHE A 538 -11.97 -21.42 10.47
C PHE A 538 -12.73 -20.31 9.75
N TRP A 539 -12.03 -19.34 9.17
CA TRP A 539 -12.65 -18.20 8.49
C TRP A 539 -13.48 -18.63 7.27
N ASP A 540 -13.01 -19.60 6.48
CA ASP A 540 -13.74 -20.14 5.35
C ASP A 540 -15.02 -20.89 5.79
N SER A 541 -15.08 -21.43 7.01
CA SER A 541 -16.27 -22.13 7.56
C SER A 541 -17.42 -21.19 7.93
N LEU A 542 -17.19 -19.89 8.03
CA LEU A 542 -18.19 -18.93 8.52
C LEU A 542 -19.20 -18.47 7.44
N GLY A 543 -18.97 -18.81 6.17
CA GLY A 543 -19.93 -18.60 5.08
C GLY A 543 -20.01 -17.17 4.55
N PHE A 544 -18.93 -16.41 4.63
CA PHE A 544 -18.82 -15.11 3.99
C PHE A 544 -18.93 -15.24 2.46
N THR A 545 -19.61 -14.29 1.83
CA THR A 545 -19.81 -14.31 0.38
C THR A 545 -18.68 -13.65 -0.41
N GLU A 546 -17.78 -12.93 0.24
CA GLU A 546 -16.58 -12.42 -0.42
C GLU A 546 -15.71 -13.60 -0.90
N ASN A 547 -14.97 -13.41 -1.98
CA ASN A 547 -14.06 -14.38 -2.59
C ASN A 547 -14.73 -15.57 -3.27
N GLU A 548 -15.34 -16.51 -2.57
CA GLU A 548 -15.73 -17.80 -3.13
C GLU A 548 -17.17 -17.83 -3.69
N ASN A 549 -18.08 -17.10 -3.07
CA ASN A 549 -19.51 -17.20 -3.37
C ASN A 549 -20.09 -15.98 -4.09
N TYR A 550 -19.32 -14.87 -4.19
CA TYR A 550 -19.85 -13.62 -4.72
C TYR A 550 -20.34 -13.73 -6.17
N SER A 551 -19.63 -14.49 -7.01
CA SER A 551 -20.00 -14.69 -8.41
C SER A 551 -21.28 -15.50 -8.62
N LYS A 552 -21.73 -16.27 -7.62
CA LYS A 552 -22.96 -17.07 -7.68
C LYS A 552 -24.19 -16.30 -7.21
N ASN A 553 -24.06 -15.44 -6.21
CA ASN A 553 -25.18 -14.76 -5.55
C ASN A 553 -25.52 -13.40 -6.17
N ALA A 554 -24.57 -12.72 -6.81
CA ALA A 554 -24.83 -11.43 -7.46
C ALA A 554 -25.72 -11.51 -8.72
N ARG A 555 -25.99 -12.73 -9.24
CA ARG A 555 -26.91 -12.94 -10.36
C ARG A 555 -28.37 -13.15 -9.93
N ASP A 556 -28.61 -13.47 -8.68
CA ASP A 556 -29.95 -13.81 -8.17
C ASP A 556 -30.61 -12.64 -7.41
N GLU A 557 -29.88 -11.53 -7.17
CA GLU A 557 -30.37 -10.33 -6.48
C GLU A 557 -30.38 -9.05 -7.36
N LEU A 558 -30.07 -9.18 -8.66
CA LEU A 558 -30.24 -8.15 -9.69
C LEU A 558 -31.46 -8.45 -10.54
#